data_a46724515f2c3ff40cb78b427c364130
#
_entry.id   a46724515f2c3ff40cb78b427c364130
#
_cell.length_a   1.000
_cell.length_b   1.000
_cell.length_c   1.000
_cell.angle_alpha   90.00
_cell.angle_beta   90.00
_cell.angle_gamma   90.00
#
_symmetry.space_group_name_H-M   'P 1'
#
loop_
_entity.id
_entity.type
_entity.pdbx_description
1 polymer ?
#
loop_
_entity_poly.entity_id
_entity_poly.type
_entity_poly.pdbx_seq_one_letter_code
_entity_poly.pdbx_strand_id
1 'polypeptide(L)'
;MSNRKTVIMLLITLVILSACGKNTILNPEENDPTSITFGTNNTLDIVTWNLKTFPEGTDLASLKQMIPAINADVIAFQEIMDYNAFMDMADDIPNYAACVYTATDAYRLAYLYDTRTVTVNEQYTIYENDSNPFPRPPYLLNITWNNENYILINNHFKAYGDNNIDASDSWDEERRRQLACEELDYYISTNLPDSRVIVLGDLNDQIAEPDEYNVFLSFLAKPQEYYFADMPIAIAPTYSNVSYPSSLSHIDHILISNELFADFEGAGKYCRTILAENWMLSWNTYAATISDHRPVGIRLSR
;
A
#
# COMPACT_ATOMS: atom_id res chain seq x y z
N MET A 1 45.76 -65.42 -49.14
CA MET A 1 45.13 -64.17 -49.67
C MET A 1 44.09 -63.70 -48.65
N SER A 2 44.47 -62.73 -47.80
CA SER A 2 43.66 -62.28 -46.69
C SER A 2 43.22 -60.81 -46.95
N ASN A 3 41.91 -60.60 -47.13
CA ASN A 3 41.31 -59.27 -47.30
C ASN A 3 41.10 -58.64 -45.92
N ARG A 4 41.87 -57.65 -45.56
CA ARG A 4 41.62 -56.79 -44.41
C ARG A 4 40.71 -55.66 -44.87
N LYS A 5 39.46 -55.62 -44.33
CA LYS A 5 38.54 -54.48 -44.43
C LYS A 5 38.89 -53.49 -43.32
N THR A 6 39.36 -52.33 -43.74
CA THR A 6 39.56 -51.17 -42.84
C THR A 6 38.23 -50.51 -42.53
N VAL A 7 37.82 -50.52 -41.24
CA VAL A 7 36.65 -49.80 -40.78
C VAL A 7 37.13 -48.39 -40.35
N ILE A 8 36.69 -47.39 -41.07
CA ILE A 8 36.87 -45.97 -40.69
C ILE A 8 35.75 -45.61 -39.70
N MET A 9 36.15 -45.35 -38.44
CA MET A 9 35.25 -44.91 -37.41
C MET A 9 35.18 -43.37 -37.45
N LEU A 10 34.06 -42.85 -37.91
CA LEU A 10 33.77 -41.41 -37.97
C LEU A 10 33.35 -40.94 -36.57
N LEU A 11 34.24 -40.20 -35.87
CA LEU A 11 33.91 -39.56 -34.62
C LEU A 11 33.06 -38.30 -34.93
N ILE A 12 31.76 -38.36 -34.65
CA ILE A 12 30.90 -37.18 -34.66
C ILE A 12 31.01 -36.51 -33.29
N THR A 13 31.71 -35.39 -33.26
CA THR A 13 31.79 -34.55 -32.06
C THR A 13 30.49 -33.75 -31.98
N LEU A 14 29.64 -34.13 -31.07
CA LEU A 14 28.41 -33.38 -30.75
C LEU A 14 28.77 -32.15 -29.90
N VAL A 15 28.79 -30.98 -30.49
CA VAL A 15 28.90 -29.70 -29.76
C VAL A 15 27.54 -29.40 -29.16
N ILE A 16 27.40 -29.64 -27.86
CA ILE A 16 26.23 -29.19 -27.10
C ILE A 16 26.42 -27.68 -26.82
N LEU A 17 25.76 -26.83 -27.57
CA LEU A 17 25.58 -25.44 -27.24
C LEU A 17 24.60 -25.39 -26.03
N SER A 18 25.19 -25.23 -24.85
CA SER A 18 24.41 -24.85 -23.65
C SER A 18 23.91 -23.44 -23.84
N ALA A 19 22.70 -23.30 -24.31
CA ALA A 19 21.97 -22.06 -24.21
C ALA A 19 21.64 -21.82 -22.72
N CYS A 20 22.40 -20.90 -22.08
CA CYS A 20 22.13 -20.42 -20.76
C CYS A 20 20.86 -19.52 -20.87
N GLY A 21 19.69 -20.14 -21.00
CA GLY A 21 18.41 -19.50 -20.74
C GLY A 21 18.35 -19.27 -19.24
N LYS A 22 18.25 -18.01 -18.83
CA LYS A 22 17.82 -17.66 -17.47
C LYS A 22 16.44 -18.30 -17.28
N ASN A 23 16.39 -19.43 -16.60
CA ASN A 23 15.16 -19.90 -15.99
C ASN A 23 14.81 -18.86 -14.92
N THR A 24 13.97 -17.92 -15.25
CA THR A 24 13.14 -17.21 -14.28
C THR A 24 12.33 -18.31 -13.61
N ILE A 25 12.73 -18.71 -12.41
CA ILE A 25 11.89 -19.51 -11.53
C ILE A 25 10.77 -18.54 -11.15
N LEU A 26 9.65 -18.59 -11.89
CA LEU A 26 8.41 -17.92 -11.51
C LEU A 26 8.04 -18.53 -10.15
N ASN A 27 7.91 -17.66 -9.14
CA ASN A 27 7.46 -18.10 -7.82
C ASN A 27 6.06 -18.70 -8.02
N PRO A 28 5.81 -19.97 -7.68
CA PRO A 28 4.50 -20.62 -7.92
C PRO A 28 3.34 -19.89 -7.24
N GLU A 29 3.60 -19.14 -6.16
CA GLU A 29 2.60 -18.37 -5.42
C GLU A 29 2.14 -17.11 -6.18
N GLU A 30 2.95 -16.56 -7.08
CA GLU A 30 2.62 -15.37 -7.87
C GLU A 30 1.56 -15.63 -8.96
N ASN A 31 1.29 -16.90 -9.27
CA ASN A 31 0.34 -17.31 -10.30
C ASN A 31 -0.92 -18.01 -9.74
N ASP A 32 -1.10 -18.08 -8.43
CA ASP A 32 -2.33 -18.56 -7.82
C ASP A 32 -3.35 -17.40 -7.77
N PRO A 33 -4.43 -17.43 -8.57
CA PRO A 33 -5.44 -16.36 -8.57
C PRO A 33 -6.22 -16.27 -7.25
N THR A 34 -6.07 -17.23 -6.35
CA THR A 34 -6.68 -17.22 -5.01
C THR A 34 -5.71 -16.70 -3.95
N SER A 35 -4.42 -16.55 -4.27
CA SER A 35 -3.43 -16.04 -3.33
C SER A 35 -3.62 -14.54 -3.08
N ILE A 36 -3.65 -14.17 -1.80
CA ILE A 36 -3.61 -12.78 -1.37
C ILE A 36 -2.19 -12.30 -1.06
N THR A 37 -1.19 -13.13 -1.28
CA THR A 37 0.21 -12.80 -1.01
C THR A 37 0.66 -11.63 -1.86
N PHE A 38 1.13 -10.59 -1.18
CA PHE A 38 1.63 -9.37 -1.79
C PHE A 38 3.14 -9.24 -1.62
N GLY A 39 3.64 -9.35 -0.39
CA GLY A 39 5.03 -9.09 -0.06
C GLY A 39 6.03 -10.11 -0.62
N THR A 40 7.29 -9.68 -0.73
CA THR A 40 8.42 -10.49 -1.18
C THR A 40 9.58 -10.41 -0.17
N ASN A 41 10.62 -11.23 -0.36
CA ASN A 41 11.79 -11.17 0.51
C ASN A 41 12.83 -10.10 0.09
N ASN A 42 12.61 -9.41 -1.02
CA ASN A 42 13.62 -8.56 -1.65
C ASN A 42 13.16 -7.10 -1.84
N THR A 43 11.95 -6.79 -1.45
CA THR A 43 11.35 -5.46 -1.54
C THR A 43 10.85 -5.01 -0.17
N LEU A 44 10.78 -3.71 0.04
CA LEU A 44 9.98 -3.12 1.10
C LEU A 44 8.53 -3.09 0.62
N ASP A 45 7.67 -3.83 1.30
CA ASP A 45 6.29 -4.05 0.91
C ASP A 45 5.36 -3.34 1.88
N ILE A 46 4.71 -2.27 1.42
CA ILE A 46 3.87 -1.41 2.25
C ILE A 46 2.43 -1.47 1.74
N VAL A 47 1.49 -1.60 2.66
CA VAL A 47 0.05 -1.72 2.38
C VAL A 47 -0.73 -0.68 3.16
N THR A 48 -1.77 -0.09 2.59
CA THR A 48 -2.82 0.64 3.29
C THR A 48 -4.12 -0.15 3.28
N TRP A 49 -4.87 -0.14 4.40
CA TRP A 49 -6.10 -0.90 4.53
C TRP A 49 -7.06 -0.27 5.55
N ASN A 50 -8.16 0.30 5.09
CA ASN A 50 -9.28 0.69 5.95
C ASN A 50 -10.01 -0.57 6.44
N LEU A 51 -10.18 -0.74 7.76
CA LEU A 51 -10.82 -1.92 8.39
C LEU A 51 -12.27 -1.70 8.81
N LYS A 52 -12.92 -0.65 8.29
CA LYS A 52 -14.36 -0.40 8.51
C LYS A 52 -14.78 -0.60 9.96
N THR A 53 -14.59 0.46 10.75
CA THR A 53 -15.02 0.47 12.18
C THR A 53 -14.53 -0.72 13.03
N PHE A 54 -13.30 -1.19 12.77
CA PHE A 54 -12.69 -2.30 13.52
C PHE A 54 -12.81 -2.11 15.05
N PRO A 55 -13.25 -3.10 15.83
CA PRO A 55 -13.53 -4.50 15.50
C PRO A 55 -15.01 -4.83 15.25
N GLU A 56 -15.87 -3.82 15.02
CA GLU A 56 -17.30 -4.04 14.89
C GLU A 56 -17.63 -4.95 13.68
N GLY A 57 -18.20 -6.11 13.95
CA GLY A 57 -18.54 -7.08 12.91
C GLY A 57 -17.34 -7.82 12.30
N THR A 58 -16.11 -7.55 12.75
CA THR A 58 -14.90 -8.14 12.17
C THR A 58 -14.71 -9.61 12.58
N ASP A 59 -14.49 -10.49 11.59
CA ASP A 59 -13.98 -11.85 11.82
C ASP A 59 -12.49 -11.79 12.13
N LEU A 60 -12.17 -11.62 13.42
CA LEU A 60 -10.80 -11.53 13.92
C LEU A 60 -9.97 -12.78 13.63
N ALA A 61 -10.59 -13.95 13.55
CA ALA A 61 -9.86 -15.19 13.27
C ALA A 61 -9.35 -15.22 11.83
N SER A 62 -10.19 -14.81 10.88
CA SER A 62 -9.77 -14.65 9.48
C SER A 62 -8.78 -13.51 9.31
N LEU A 63 -9.02 -12.34 9.91
CA LEU A 63 -8.12 -11.18 9.78
C LEU A 63 -6.70 -11.50 10.26
N LYS A 64 -6.55 -12.18 11.42
CA LYS A 64 -5.25 -12.61 11.96
C LYS A 64 -4.50 -13.59 11.04
N GLN A 65 -5.19 -14.32 10.18
CA GLN A 65 -4.58 -15.19 9.18
C GLN A 65 -4.27 -14.48 7.87
N MET A 66 -5.13 -13.54 7.46
CA MET A 66 -4.95 -12.75 6.23
C MET A 66 -3.71 -11.84 6.31
N ILE A 67 -3.49 -11.20 7.45
CA ILE A 67 -2.35 -10.28 7.64
C ILE A 67 -1.01 -10.97 7.30
N PRO A 68 -0.61 -12.08 7.92
CA PRO A 68 0.64 -12.75 7.55
C PRO A 68 0.60 -13.38 6.14
N ALA A 69 -0.57 -13.73 5.60
CA ALA A 69 -0.71 -14.22 4.24
C ALA A 69 -0.46 -13.13 3.19
N ILE A 70 -0.82 -11.88 3.47
CA ILE A 70 -0.45 -10.71 2.65
C ILE A 70 1.08 -10.54 2.62
N ASN A 71 1.76 -10.86 3.71
CA ASN A 71 3.22 -10.84 3.85
C ASN A 71 3.83 -9.45 3.59
N ALA A 72 3.15 -8.38 3.99
CA ALA A 72 3.70 -7.03 3.91
C ALA A 72 4.64 -6.73 5.09
N ASP A 73 5.66 -5.89 4.85
CA ASP A 73 6.56 -5.40 5.92
C ASP A 73 5.85 -4.41 6.84
N VAL A 74 4.99 -3.56 6.27
CA VAL A 74 4.19 -2.59 7.02
C VAL A 74 2.77 -2.52 6.44
N ILE A 75 1.77 -2.52 7.31
CA ILE A 75 0.38 -2.25 6.95
C ILE A 75 -0.11 -1.03 7.74
N ALA A 76 -0.55 0.00 7.05
CA ALA A 76 -1.20 1.18 7.61
C ALA A 76 -2.71 0.95 7.63
N PHE A 77 -3.31 1.07 8.80
CA PHE A 77 -4.74 0.85 9.00
C PHE A 77 -5.48 2.13 9.30
N GLN A 78 -6.73 2.20 8.85
CA GLN A 78 -7.69 3.24 9.17
C GLN A 78 -8.92 2.64 9.85
N GLU A 79 -9.69 3.47 10.53
CA GLU A 79 -10.93 3.14 11.25
C GLU A 79 -10.76 2.17 12.42
N ILE A 80 -9.70 2.31 13.19
CA ILE A 80 -9.52 1.53 14.42
C ILE A 80 -10.32 2.18 15.55
N MET A 81 -11.47 1.58 15.88
CA MET A 81 -12.38 2.08 16.91
C MET A 81 -11.95 1.65 18.31
N ASP A 82 -11.41 0.46 18.46
CA ASP A 82 -10.98 -0.09 19.74
C ASP A 82 -9.48 -0.34 19.76
N TYR A 83 -8.77 0.46 20.57
CA TYR A 83 -7.33 0.36 20.77
C TYR A 83 -6.94 -1.02 21.32
N ASN A 84 -7.63 -1.48 22.39
CA ASN A 84 -7.25 -2.73 23.04
C ASN A 84 -7.47 -3.94 22.13
N ALA A 85 -8.60 -3.98 21.43
CA ALA A 85 -8.87 -5.05 20.48
C ALA A 85 -7.84 -5.12 19.35
N PHE A 86 -7.32 -3.96 18.90
CA PHE A 86 -6.28 -3.92 17.86
C PHE A 86 -4.92 -4.40 18.40
N MET A 87 -4.54 -3.97 19.60
CA MET A 87 -3.30 -4.41 20.25
C MET A 87 -3.33 -5.91 20.56
N ASP A 88 -4.44 -6.40 21.12
CA ASP A 88 -4.62 -7.84 21.40
C ASP A 88 -4.55 -8.67 20.11
N MET A 89 -5.14 -8.17 19.00
CA MET A 89 -5.03 -8.81 17.70
C MET A 89 -3.58 -8.86 17.21
N ALA A 90 -2.84 -7.76 17.35
CA ALA A 90 -1.44 -7.66 16.94
C ALA A 90 -0.54 -8.61 17.72
N ASP A 91 -0.73 -8.70 19.03
CA ASP A 91 0.02 -9.59 19.93
C ASP A 91 -0.20 -11.08 19.60
N ASP A 92 -1.35 -11.42 19.03
CA ASP A 92 -1.68 -12.78 18.58
C ASP A 92 -1.01 -13.15 17.24
N ILE A 93 -0.43 -12.19 16.49
CA ILE A 93 0.22 -12.44 15.20
C ILE A 93 1.73 -12.53 15.38
N PRO A 94 2.35 -13.71 15.23
CA PRO A 94 3.78 -13.87 15.45
C PRO A 94 4.64 -12.98 14.55
N ASN A 95 5.65 -12.35 15.13
CA ASN A 95 6.61 -11.45 14.48
C ASN A 95 6.03 -10.10 14.01
N TYR A 96 4.79 -9.79 14.33
CA TYR A 96 4.24 -8.45 14.10
C TYR A 96 4.17 -7.66 15.40
N ALA A 97 4.30 -6.34 15.28
CA ALA A 97 4.07 -5.39 16.35
C ALA A 97 3.24 -4.22 15.83
N ALA A 98 2.57 -3.52 16.72
CA ALA A 98 1.63 -2.46 16.38
C ALA A 98 2.03 -1.10 16.96
N CYS A 99 1.66 -0.05 16.23
CA CYS A 99 1.63 1.33 16.69
C CYS A 99 0.22 1.89 16.44
N VAL A 100 -0.40 2.49 17.46
CA VAL A 100 -1.75 3.06 17.35
C VAL A 100 -1.76 4.48 17.87
N TYR A 101 -2.36 5.39 17.11
CA TYR A 101 -2.62 6.75 17.58
C TYR A 101 -3.72 6.76 18.64
N THR A 102 -3.42 7.35 19.80
CA THR A 102 -4.28 7.21 21.00
C THR A 102 -4.99 8.49 21.44
N ALA A 103 -4.67 9.65 20.85
CA ALA A 103 -5.26 10.92 21.29
C ALA A 103 -6.69 11.16 20.77
N THR A 104 -7.26 10.26 19.95
CA THR A 104 -8.68 10.25 19.58
C THR A 104 -9.38 9.02 20.15
N ASP A 105 -10.69 9.15 20.42
CA ASP A 105 -11.48 8.05 20.96
C ASP A 105 -12.03 7.09 19.89
N ALA A 106 -11.99 7.51 18.61
CA ALA A 106 -12.60 6.77 17.51
C ALA A 106 -11.85 7.01 16.18
N TYR A 107 -12.04 6.11 15.22
CA TYR A 107 -11.46 6.19 13.87
C TYR A 107 -9.95 6.41 13.87
N ARG A 108 -9.24 5.72 14.80
CA ARG A 108 -7.80 5.85 14.94
C ARG A 108 -7.07 5.35 13.71
N LEU A 109 -5.87 5.91 13.53
CA LEU A 109 -4.87 5.42 12.59
C LEU A 109 -3.93 4.48 13.33
N ALA A 110 -3.51 3.41 12.65
CA ALA A 110 -2.59 2.44 13.22
C ALA A 110 -1.62 1.91 12.17
N TYR A 111 -0.55 1.30 12.65
CA TYR A 111 0.36 0.50 11.85
C TYR A 111 0.56 -0.86 12.49
N LEU A 112 0.72 -1.86 11.64
CA LEU A 112 1.25 -3.16 12.00
C LEU A 112 2.49 -3.41 11.14
N TYR A 113 3.58 -3.90 11.73
CA TYR A 113 4.84 -4.09 11.00
C TYR A 113 5.52 -5.40 11.39
N ASP A 114 6.23 -6.00 10.43
CA ASP A 114 7.02 -7.20 10.64
C ASP A 114 8.35 -6.86 11.33
N THR A 115 8.52 -7.29 12.55
CA THR A 115 9.69 -7.01 13.39
C THR A 115 10.98 -7.70 12.92
N ARG A 116 10.88 -8.62 11.94
CA ARG A 116 12.04 -9.30 11.34
C ARG A 116 12.71 -8.47 10.26
N THR A 117 11.94 -7.60 9.60
CA THR A 117 12.39 -6.82 8.43
C THR A 117 12.46 -5.33 8.72
N VAL A 118 11.63 -4.82 9.63
CA VAL A 118 11.48 -3.39 9.91
C VAL A 118 11.86 -3.06 11.35
N THR A 119 12.63 -1.98 11.51
CA THR A 119 12.86 -1.34 12.81
C THR A 119 12.13 -0.01 12.84
N VAL A 120 11.24 0.17 13.82
CA VAL A 120 10.58 1.45 14.06
C VAL A 120 11.53 2.35 14.86
N ASN A 121 11.83 3.54 14.33
CA ASN A 121 12.67 4.54 14.95
C ASN A 121 11.86 5.52 15.80
N GLU A 122 10.74 6.00 15.24
CA GLU A 122 9.88 7.00 15.85
C GLU A 122 8.45 6.90 15.30
N GLN A 123 7.48 7.32 16.11
CA GLN A 123 6.09 7.50 15.71
C GLN A 123 5.54 8.78 16.35
N TYR A 124 4.83 9.58 15.59
CA TYR A 124 4.23 10.81 16.05
C TYR A 124 3.11 11.29 15.12
N THR A 125 2.36 12.30 15.55
CA THR A 125 1.31 12.93 14.75
C THR A 125 1.69 14.36 14.40
N ILE A 126 1.12 14.87 13.33
CA ILE A 126 1.20 16.26 12.93
C ILE A 126 -0.21 16.84 12.83
N TYR A 127 -0.33 18.17 12.93
CA TYR A 127 -1.62 18.87 12.81
C TYR A 127 -2.69 18.43 13.82
N GLU A 128 -2.31 18.02 15.02
CA GLU A 128 -3.24 17.54 16.07
C GLU A 128 -4.34 18.55 16.46
N ASN A 129 -4.09 19.83 16.29
CA ASN A 129 -5.03 20.90 16.62
C ASN A 129 -5.73 21.50 15.40
N ASP A 130 -5.56 20.92 14.23
CA ASP A 130 -6.15 21.39 12.99
C ASP A 130 -7.18 20.39 12.45
N SER A 131 -8.32 20.36 13.09
CA SER A 131 -9.39 19.40 12.77
C SER A 131 -10.18 19.77 11.50
N ASN A 132 -9.93 20.94 10.91
CA ASN A 132 -10.62 21.33 9.67
C ASN A 132 -10.07 20.52 8.48
N PRO A 133 -8.78 20.60 8.07
CA PRO A 133 -8.27 19.73 7.03
C PRO A 133 -8.18 18.26 7.50
N PHE A 134 -7.84 18.02 8.78
CA PHE A 134 -7.58 16.68 9.30
C PHE A 134 -8.61 16.26 10.37
N PRO A 135 -9.71 15.59 10.01
CA PRO A 135 -10.62 15.01 11.01
C PRO A 135 -9.92 14.01 11.95
N ARG A 136 -8.83 13.43 11.49
CA ARG A 136 -7.86 12.61 12.21
C ARG A 136 -6.47 13.15 11.87
N PRO A 137 -5.66 13.52 12.86
CA PRO A 137 -4.30 13.96 12.61
C PRO A 137 -3.51 12.92 11.85
N PRO A 138 -2.75 13.30 10.81
CA PRO A 138 -1.87 12.38 10.10
C PRO A 138 -0.90 11.71 11.08
N TYR A 139 -0.76 10.38 10.98
CA TYR A 139 0.06 9.57 11.87
C TYR A 139 1.32 9.10 11.14
N LEU A 140 2.47 9.53 11.64
CA LEU A 140 3.77 9.26 11.03
C LEU A 140 4.45 8.08 11.69
N LEU A 141 5.08 7.25 10.86
CA LEU A 141 5.95 6.16 11.28
C LEU A 141 7.29 6.28 10.56
N ASN A 142 8.37 6.54 11.32
CA ASN A 142 9.73 6.51 10.80
C ASN A 142 10.30 5.11 11.01
N ILE A 143 10.70 4.47 9.95
CA ILE A 143 11.24 3.09 9.95
C ILE A 143 12.62 3.03 9.32
N THR A 144 13.38 2.00 9.72
CA THR A 144 14.56 1.54 9.01
C THR A 144 14.28 0.19 8.36
N TRP A 145 14.49 0.10 7.06
CA TRP A 145 14.52 -1.12 6.28
C TRP A 145 15.79 -1.16 5.45
N ASN A 146 16.51 -2.28 5.45
CA ASN A 146 17.77 -2.47 4.71
C ASN A 146 18.77 -1.31 4.89
N ASN A 147 18.93 -0.80 6.12
CA ASN A 147 19.78 0.34 6.54
C ASN A 147 19.39 1.71 5.93
N GLU A 148 18.22 1.84 5.38
CA GLU A 148 17.67 3.12 4.91
C GLU A 148 16.44 3.51 5.70
N ASN A 149 16.22 4.81 5.85
CA ASN A 149 15.08 5.36 6.56
C ASN A 149 13.95 5.72 5.60
N TYR A 150 12.73 5.40 6.02
CA TYR A 150 11.49 5.72 5.30
C TYR A 150 10.52 6.35 6.28
N ILE A 151 9.74 7.33 5.81
CA ILE A 151 8.71 8.00 6.60
C ILE A 151 7.37 7.73 5.95
N LEU A 152 6.52 7.01 6.67
CA LEU A 152 5.15 6.73 6.27
C LEU A 152 4.23 7.73 6.95
N ILE A 153 3.30 8.31 6.21
CA ILE A 153 2.29 9.25 6.71
C ILE A 153 0.91 8.65 6.43
N ASN A 154 0.33 7.99 7.44
CA ASN A 154 -0.99 7.40 7.36
C ASN A 154 -2.07 8.47 7.55
N ASN A 155 -3.04 8.45 6.66
CA ASN A 155 -4.13 9.42 6.62
C ASN A 155 -5.49 8.72 6.52
N HIS A 156 -6.52 9.39 7.04
CA HIS A 156 -7.90 9.11 6.72
C HIS A 156 -8.62 10.46 6.58
N PHE A 157 -8.78 10.91 5.34
CA PHE A 157 -9.32 12.22 5.02
C PHE A 157 -10.83 12.32 5.28
N LYS A 158 -11.37 13.53 5.14
CA LYS A 158 -12.80 13.78 5.29
C LYS A 158 -13.60 12.98 4.25
N ALA A 159 -14.50 12.14 4.74
CA ALA A 159 -15.41 11.36 3.90
C ALA A 159 -16.60 12.21 3.43
N TYR A 160 -17.28 11.71 2.39
CA TYR A 160 -18.44 12.29 1.73
C TYR A 160 -18.12 13.55 0.90
N GLY A 161 -19.15 14.27 0.51
CA GLY A 161 -19.12 15.44 -0.34
C GLY A 161 -19.99 15.27 -1.58
N ASP A 162 -20.03 16.29 -2.43
CA ASP A 162 -20.83 16.31 -3.66
C ASP A 162 -19.95 16.40 -4.93
N ASN A 163 -18.64 16.22 -4.77
CA ASN A 163 -17.63 16.33 -5.82
C ASN A 163 -17.51 17.74 -6.38
N ASN A 164 -17.73 18.78 -5.56
CA ASN A 164 -17.56 20.16 -5.98
C ASN A 164 -16.81 20.94 -4.89
N ILE A 165 -15.66 21.51 -5.22
CA ILE A 165 -14.84 22.26 -4.27
C ILE A 165 -15.43 23.65 -4.06
N ASP A 166 -16.11 23.90 -2.93
CA ASP A 166 -16.56 25.23 -2.55
C ASP A 166 -15.51 25.96 -1.71
N ALA A 167 -14.68 26.75 -2.37
CA ALA A 167 -13.64 27.55 -1.70
C ALA A 167 -14.21 28.63 -0.74
N SER A 168 -15.52 28.93 -0.79
CA SER A 168 -16.18 29.89 0.11
C SER A 168 -16.65 29.26 1.42
N ASP A 169 -16.79 27.93 1.46
CA ASP A 169 -17.10 27.16 2.67
C ASP A 169 -15.88 26.36 3.15
N SER A 170 -15.30 26.79 4.26
CA SER A 170 -14.14 26.08 4.85
C SER A 170 -14.48 24.69 5.41
N TRP A 171 -15.76 24.34 5.53
CA TRP A 171 -16.24 23.05 6.01
C TRP A 171 -16.72 22.13 4.88
N ASP A 172 -16.70 22.60 3.65
CA ASP A 172 -16.91 21.78 2.46
C ASP A 172 -15.96 20.57 2.46
N GLU A 173 -16.46 19.40 2.18
CA GLU A 173 -15.72 18.14 2.30
C GLU A 173 -14.53 18.08 1.35
N GLU A 174 -14.72 18.47 0.09
CA GLU A 174 -13.69 18.51 -0.95
C GLU A 174 -12.64 19.59 -0.63
N ARG A 175 -13.09 20.77 -0.17
CA ARG A 175 -12.17 21.84 0.25
C ARG A 175 -11.28 21.39 1.41
N ARG A 176 -11.82 20.65 2.36
CA ARG A 176 -11.06 20.08 3.49
C ARG A 176 -10.01 19.08 3.03
N ARG A 177 -10.35 18.20 2.06
CA ARG A 177 -9.38 17.27 1.46
C ARG A 177 -8.30 18.03 0.68
N GLN A 178 -8.68 19.06 -0.06
CA GLN A 178 -7.74 19.92 -0.77
C GLN A 178 -6.75 20.60 0.20
N LEU A 179 -7.27 21.19 1.29
CA LEU A 179 -6.44 21.81 2.34
C LEU A 179 -5.51 20.77 2.99
N ALA A 180 -5.99 19.55 3.23
CA ALA A 180 -5.15 18.48 3.77
C ALA A 180 -3.97 18.15 2.84
N CYS A 181 -4.19 18.12 1.53
CA CYS A 181 -3.13 17.94 0.54
C CYS A 181 -2.13 19.11 0.51
N GLU A 182 -2.63 20.36 0.58
CA GLU A 182 -1.81 21.57 0.63
C GLU A 182 -0.91 21.57 1.89
N GLU A 183 -1.45 21.22 3.05
CA GLU A 183 -0.72 21.16 4.33
C GLU A 183 0.30 20.01 4.36
N LEU A 184 -0.03 18.83 3.81
CA LEU A 184 0.92 17.72 3.72
C LEU A 184 2.08 18.06 2.77
N ASP A 185 1.82 18.67 1.62
CA ASP A 185 2.84 19.15 0.70
C ASP A 185 3.78 20.17 1.38
N TYR A 186 3.21 21.14 2.11
CA TYR A 186 3.98 22.11 2.87
C TYR A 186 4.83 21.43 3.95
N TYR A 187 4.26 20.48 4.69
CA TYR A 187 4.99 19.75 5.73
C TYR A 187 6.15 18.96 5.16
N ILE A 188 5.92 18.20 4.08
CA ILE A 188 6.95 17.37 3.44
C ILE A 188 8.07 18.27 2.91
N SER A 189 7.73 19.27 2.11
CA SER A 189 8.73 20.16 1.52
C SER A 189 9.55 20.98 2.54
N THR A 190 8.98 21.27 3.71
CA THR A 190 9.62 22.10 4.74
C THR A 190 10.39 21.27 5.78
N ASN A 191 9.82 20.13 6.21
CA ASN A 191 10.37 19.35 7.33
C ASN A 191 11.07 18.06 6.88
N LEU A 192 10.80 17.59 5.67
CA LEU A 192 11.26 16.28 5.14
C LEU A 192 11.85 16.40 3.72
N PRO A 193 12.59 17.49 3.36
CA PRO A 193 12.91 17.84 1.98
C PRO A 193 13.75 16.81 1.22
N ASP A 194 14.50 15.97 1.92
CA ASP A 194 15.38 14.94 1.33
C ASP A 194 15.04 13.54 1.87
N SER A 195 13.81 13.37 2.34
CA SER A 195 13.37 12.13 3.00
C SER A 195 12.58 11.24 2.04
N ARG A 196 12.75 9.92 2.18
CA ARG A 196 11.90 8.92 1.51
C ARG A 196 10.52 8.90 2.16
N VAL A 197 9.59 9.64 1.58
CA VAL A 197 8.25 9.84 2.14
C VAL A 197 7.22 9.04 1.36
N ILE A 198 6.34 8.36 2.09
CA ILE A 198 5.19 7.63 1.57
C ILE A 198 3.94 8.16 2.28
N VAL A 199 3.10 8.91 1.57
CA VAL A 199 1.78 9.30 2.05
C VAL A 199 0.78 8.24 1.61
N LEU A 200 0.03 7.67 2.54
CA LEU A 200 -0.90 6.59 2.22
C LEU A 200 -2.14 6.66 3.12
N GLY A 201 -3.19 5.98 2.71
CA GLY A 201 -4.42 5.89 3.50
C GLY A 201 -5.68 5.93 2.65
N ASP A 202 -6.80 5.96 3.34
CA ASP A 202 -8.09 6.28 2.77
C ASP A 202 -8.19 7.80 2.61
N LEU A 203 -7.92 8.29 1.39
CA LEU A 203 -7.91 9.71 1.09
C LEU A 203 -9.30 10.23 0.64
N ASN A 204 -10.28 9.33 0.56
CA ASN A 204 -11.70 9.62 0.33
C ASN A 204 -12.02 10.44 -0.93
N ASP A 205 -11.13 10.42 -1.94
CA ASP A 205 -11.34 11.10 -3.23
C ASP A 205 -10.60 10.37 -4.36
N GLN A 206 -10.85 10.73 -5.60
CA GLN A 206 -10.27 10.09 -6.79
C GLN A 206 -9.15 10.95 -7.41
N ILE A 207 -7.96 10.39 -7.60
CA ILE A 207 -6.78 11.13 -8.12
C ILE A 207 -6.82 11.37 -9.63
N ALA A 208 -7.70 10.72 -10.37
CA ALA A 208 -7.81 10.82 -11.85
C ALA A 208 -9.03 11.63 -12.30
N GLU A 209 -9.39 12.64 -11.55
CA GLU A 209 -10.49 13.55 -11.87
C GLU A 209 -10.02 14.76 -12.68
N PRO A 210 -10.95 15.47 -13.39
CA PRO A 210 -10.65 16.76 -13.97
C PRO A 210 -10.16 17.78 -12.93
N ASP A 211 -9.24 18.65 -13.29
CA ASP A 211 -8.60 19.62 -12.40
C ASP A 211 -9.60 20.44 -11.57
N GLU A 212 -10.76 20.76 -12.13
CA GLU A 212 -11.80 21.57 -11.47
C GLU A 212 -12.43 20.90 -10.25
N TYR A 213 -12.31 19.56 -10.14
CA TYR A 213 -12.85 18.76 -9.03
C TYR A 213 -11.72 18.11 -8.19
N ASN A 214 -10.48 18.16 -8.68
CA ASN A 214 -9.40 17.37 -8.14
C ASN A 214 -8.75 18.03 -6.91
N VAL A 215 -8.90 17.42 -5.77
CA VAL A 215 -8.36 17.90 -4.49
C VAL A 215 -6.84 17.68 -4.36
N PHE A 216 -6.23 16.88 -5.24
CA PHE A 216 -4.82 16.47 -5.17
C PHE A 216 -3.87 17.34 -6.02
N LEU A 217 -4.33 18.48 -6.53
CA LEU A 217 -3.55 19.32 -7.44
C LEU A 217 -2.23 19.82 -6.83
N SER A 218 -2.14 20.00 -5.50
CA SER A 218 -0.89 20.36 -4.83
C SER A 218 0.23 19.36 -5.07
N PHE A 219 -0.10 18.08 -5.25
CA PHE A 219 0.83 17.00 -5.58
C PHE A 219 0.94 16.77 -7.11
N LEU A 220 -0.20 16.69 -7.80
CA LEU A 220 -0.25 16.38 -9.24
C LEU A 220 0.45 17.42 -10.10
N ALA A 221 0.46 18.70 -9.67
CA ALA A 221 1.17 19.78 -10.35
C ALA A 221 2.70 19.71 -10.19
N LYS A 222 3.21 18.80 -9.36
CA LYS A 222 4.63 18.64 -9.04
C LYS A 222 5.17 17.24 -9.40
N PRO A 223 5.06 16.77 -10.65
CA PRO A 223 5.43 15.41 -11.04
C PRO A 223 6.93 15.09 -10.92
N GLN A 224 7.77 16.10 -10.65
CA GLN A 224 9.19 15.92 -10.36
C GLN A 224 9.47 15.67 -8.86
N GLU A 225 8.49 15.96 -8.00
CA GLU A 225 8.59 15.80 -6.54
C GLU A 225 7.74 14.65 -6.03
N TYR A 226 6.59 14.36 -6.67
CA TYR A 226 5.61 13.39 -6.20
C TYR A 226 5.07 12.50 -7.32
N TYR A 227 4.69 11.28 -6.94
CA TYR A 227 4.00 10.35 -7.83
C TYR A 227 3.02 9.48 -7.07
N PHE A 228 1.76 9.42 -7.52
CA PHE A 228 0.79 8.44 -7.02
C PHE A 228 1.09 7.08 -7.66
N ALA A 229 1.55 6.13 -6.85
CA ALA A 229 1.96 4.81 -7.31
C ALA A 229 0.79 3.99 -7.91
N ASP A 230 -0.41 4.26 -7.45
CA ASP A 230 -1.67 3.66 -7.85
C ASP A 230 -2.40 4.41 -8.98
N MET A 231 -1.81 5.49 -9.54
CA MET A 231 -2.39 6.24 -10.67
C MET A 231 -2.85 5.34 -11.85
N PRO A 232 -2.14 4.27 -12.23
CA PRO A 232 -2.61 3.37 -13.29
C PRO A 232 -3.95 2.69 -12.97
N ILE A 233 -4.26 2.45 -11.68
CA ILE A 233 -5.55 1.91 -11.23
C ILE A 233 -6.63 2.98 -11.37
N ALA A 234 -6.34 4.20 -10.89
CA ALA A 234 -7.28 5.31 -10.92
C ALA A 234 -7.68 5.74 -12.34
N ILE A 235 -6.75 5.68 -13.31
CA ILE A 235 -7.03 6.00 -14.72
C ILE A 235 -7.91 4.93 -15.41
N ALA A 236 -7.79 3.66 -14.99
CA ALA A 236 -8.51 2.54 -15.59
C ALA A 236 -9.23 1.69 -14.53
N PRO A 237 -10.21 2.29 -13.81
CA PRO A 237 -10.89 1.60 -12.72
C PRO A 237 -11.75 0.46 -13.25
N THR A 238 -11.67 -0.67 -12.58
CA THR A 238 -12.52 -1.86 -12.81
C THR A 238 -12.93 -2.45 -11.47
N TYR A 239 -14.00 -3.22 -11.43
CA TYR A 239 -14.43 -3.88 -10.21
C TYR A 239 -13.31 -4.73 -9.55
N SER A 240 -12.39 -5.27 -10.35
CA SER A 240 -11.30 -6.13 -9.86
C SER A 240 -10.04 -5.39 -9.46
N ASN A 241 -9.94 -4.06 -9.64
CA ASN A 241 -8.75 -3.33 -9.29
C ASN A 241 -8.97 -2.09 -8.40
N VAL A 242 -10.20 -1.69 -8.15
CA VAL A 242 -10.49 -0.56 -7.24
C VAL A 242 -10.46 -0.98 -5.78
N SER A 243 -10.13 -0.06 -4.90
CA SER A 243 -10.08 -0.29 -3.46
C SER A 243 -11.48 -0.31 -2.82
N TYR A 244 -12.45 0.45 -3.34
CA TYR A 244 -13.83 0.53 -2.85
C TYR A 244 -14.82 0.06 -3.94
N PRO A 245 -15.05 -1.26 -4.08
CA PRO A 245 -15.84 -1.82 -5.17
C PRO A 245 -17.31 -1.44 -5.17
N SER A 246 -17.88 -1.09 -3.99
CA SER A 246 -19.30 -0.79 -3.84
C SER A 246 -19.78 0.38 -4.71
N SER A 247 -18.91 1.35 -4.98
CA SER A 247 -19.15 2.48 -5.88
C SER A 247 -18.24 2.50 -7.10
N LEU A 248 -17.44 1.44 -7.32
CA LEU A 248 -16.40 1.40 -8.35
C LEU A 248 -15.38 2.52 -8.18
N SER A 249 -15.07 2.91 -6.94
CA SER A 249 -14.14 3.99 -6.61
C SER A 249 -12.79 3.46 -6.14
N HIS A 250 -11.72 4.18 -6.49
CA HIS A 250 -10.38 3.94 -5.96
C HIS A 250 -10.00 5.15 -5.11
N ILE A 251 -10.12 5.01 -3.80
CA ILE A 251 -10.01 6.11 -2.82
C ILE A 251 -8.94 5.86 -1.74
N ASP A 252 -8.36 4.67 -1.73
CA ASP A 252 -7.19 4.34 -0.93
C ASP A 252 -5.95 4.50 -1.81
N HIS A 253 -5.07 5.44 -1.46
CA HIS A 253 -3.98 5.87 -2.34
C HIS A 253 -2.61 5.74 -1.68
N ILE A 254 -1.57 5.69 -2.53
CA ILE A 254 -0.17 5.70 -2.13
C ILE A 254 0.60 6.70 -2.99
N LEU A 255 1.00 7.81 -2.37
CA LEU A 255 1.86 8.84 -2.94
C LEU A 255 3.29 8.64 -2.45
N ILE A 256 4.27 8.74 -3.34
CA ILE A 256 5.70 8.67 -3.01
C ILE A 256 6.42 9.96 -3.38
N SER A 257 7.42 10.35 -2.57
CA SER A 257 8.35 11.42 -2.91
C SER A 257 9.41 10.96 -3.92
N ASN A 258 10.08 11.89 -4.57
CA ASN A 258 11.03 11.63 -5.65
C ASN A 258 12.25 10.81 -5.20
N GLU A 259 12.61 10.80 -3.92
CA GLU A 259 13.65 9.95 -3.35
C GLU A 259 13.35 8.45 -3.49
N LEU A 260 12.07 8.11 -3.74
CA LEU A 260 11.60 6.74 -3.92
C LEU A 260 11.36 6.34 -5.39
N PHE A 261 11.51 7.26 -6.35
CA PHE A 261 11.21 6.97 -7.75
C PHE A 261 12.08 5.82 -8.29
N ALA A 262 13.38 5.83 -7.98
CA ALA A 262 14.28 4.78 -8.41
C ALA A 262 13.95 3.42 -7.76
N ASP A 263 13.59 3.42 -6.48
CA ASP A 263 13.21 2.22 -5.73
C ASP A 263 11.91 1.62 -6.28
N PHE A 264 10.96 2.48 -6.64
CA PHE A 264 9.71 2.07 -7.26
C PHE A 264 9.91 1.53 -8.68
N GLU A 265 10.76 2.19 -9.50
CA GLU A 265 11.14 1.69 -10.83
C GLU A 265 11.88 0.34 -10.73
N GLY A 266 12.80 0.20 -9.78
CA GLY A 266 13.52 -1.04 -9.53
C GLY A 266 12.61 -2.20 -9.16
N ALA A 267 11.52 -1.95 -8.47
CA ALA A 267 10.45 -2.91 -8.17
C ALA A 267 9.47 -3.12 -9.35
N GLY A 268 9.76 -2.58 -10.55
CA GLY A 268 8.90 -2.70 -11.73
C GLY A 268 7.64 -1.85 -11.65
N LYS A 269 7.64 -0.77 -10.87
CA LYS A 269 6.47 0.10 -10.60
C LYS A 269 5.27 -0.70 -10.10
N TYR A 270 5.52 -1.61 -9.16
CA TYR A 270 4.51 -2.53 -8.69
C TYR A 270 3.65 -1.93 -7.58
N CYS A 271 2.46 -1.49 -7.96
CA CYS A 271 1.41 -1.08 -7.04
C CYS A 271 0.09 -1.72 -7.47
N ARG A 272 -0.64 -2.33 -6.53
CA ARG A 272 -1.93 -2.97 -6.82
C ARG A 272 -2.88 -2.99 -5.64
N THR A 273 -4.15 -3.10 -5.95
CA THR A 273 -5.18 -3.55 -5.02
C THR A 273 -5.05 -5.06 -4.79
N ILE A 274 -5.10 -5.47 -3.54
CA ILE A 274 -5.02 -6.87 -3.13
C ILE A 274 -6.47 -7.39 -3.01
N LEU A 275 -6.80 -8.41 -3.78
CA LEU A 275 -8.15 -9.02 -3.76
C LEU A 275 -8.30 -9.91 -2.51
N ALA A 276 -8.34 -9.26 -1.34
CA ALA A 276 -8.34 -9.92 -0.04
C ALA A 276 -9.59 -10.79 0.18
N GLU A 277 -10.69 -10.51 -0.53
CA GLU A 277 -11.87 -11.37 -0.56
C GLU A 277 -11.62 -12.79 -1.12
N ASN A 278 -10.54 -13.00 -1.85
CA ASN A 278 -10.15 -14.34 -2.30
C ASN A 278 -9.89 -15.29 -1.14
N TRP A 279 -9.42 -14.77 0.02
CA TRP A 279 -9.27 -15.53 1.24
C TRP A 279 -10.61 -16.16 1.71
N MET A 280 -11.69 -15.40 1.56
CA MET A 280 -13.02 -15.79 2.01
C MET A 280 -13.88 -16.38 0.88
N LEU A 281 -13.34 -16.44 -0.35
CA LEU A 281 -14.00 -16.90 -1.58
C LEU A 281 -15.30 -16.14 -1.92
N SER A 282 -15.51 -14.96 -1.30
CA SER A 282 -16.73 -14.18 -1.49
C SER A 282 -16.53 -12.73 -1.08
N TRP A 283 -16.76 -11.81 -2.02
CA TRP A 283 -16.81 -10.37 -1.72
C TRP A 283 -17.85 -10.05 -0.65
N ASN A 284 -19.05 -10.62 -0.74
CA ASN A 284 -20.12 -10.32 0.21
C ASN A 284 -19.75 -10.73 1.65
N THR A 285 -19.08 -11.87 1.80
CA THR A 285 -18.61 -12.31 3.12
C THR A 285 -17.50 -11.37 3.62
N TYR A 286 -16.52 -11.10 2.78
CA TYR A 286 -15.42 -10.18 3.11
C TYR A 286 -15.94 -8.79 3.49
N ALA A 287 -16.80 -8.19 2.68
CA ALA A 287 -17.35 -6.86 2.93
C ALA A 287 -18.23 -6.78 4.20
N ALA A 288 -18.84 -7.91 4.58
CA ALA A 288 -19.65 -7.99 5.79
C ALA A 288 -18.84 -8.24 7.06
N THR A 289 -17.66 -8.89 6.96
CA THR A 289 -16.93 -9.39 8.13
C THR A 289 -15.46 -9.00 8.22
N ILE A 290 -14.91 -8.29 7.23
CA ILE A 290 -13.55 -7.75 7.27
C ILE A 290 -13.59 -6.25 6.95
N SER A 291 -13.89 -5.88 5.71
CA SER A 291 -13.95 -4.48 5.28
C SER A 291 -14.65 -4.34 3.93
N ASP A 292 -15.31 -3.20 3.70
CA ASP A 292 -15.78 -2.77 2.38
C ASP A 292 -14.69 -2.11 1.52
N HIS A 293 -13.47 -1.96 2.08
CA HIS A 293 -12.27 -1.59 1.34
C HIS A 293 -11.36 -2.81 1.11
N ARG A 294 -10.71 -2.84 -0.04
CA ARG A 294 -9.59 -3.73 -0.31
C ARG A 294 -8.26 -3.07 0.04
N PRO A 295 -7.28 -3.81 0.54
CA PRO A 295 -5.94 -3.28 0.74
C PRO A 295 -5.31 -2.84 -0.59
N VAL A 296 -4.53 -1.75 -0.56
CA VAL A 296 -3.68 -1.28 -1.66
C VAL A 296 -2.23 -1.35 -1.23
N GLY A 297 -1.37 -1.91 -2.07
CA GLY A 297 0.03 -2.11 -1.71
C GLY A 297 1.01 -1.61 -2.76
N ILE A 298 2.19 -1.18 -2.30
CA ILE A 298 3.35 -0.79 -3.10
C ILE A 298 4.56 -1.66 -2.75
N ARG A 299 5.38 -1.98 -3.75
CA ARG A 299 6.71 -2.57 -3.57
C ARG A 299 7.80 -1.56 -3.92
N LEU A 300 8.81 -1.49 -3.07
CA LEU A 300 9.99 -0.67 -3.28
C LEU A 300 11.24 -1.56 -3.22
N SER A 301 12.05 -1.53 -4.27
CA SER A 301 13.31 -2.30 -4.33
C SER A 301 14.49 -1.40 -4.10
N ARG A 302 15.59 -2.02 -3.68
CA ARG A 302 16.87 -1.34 -3.57
C ARG A 302 17.95 -2.08 -4.33
#